data_38187089c5da577d0d6831438a2995de
#
_entry.id   38187089c5da577d0d6831438a2995de
#
_cell.length_a   1.000
_cell.length_b   1.000
_cell.length_c   1.000
_cell.angle_alpha   90.00
_cell.angle_beta   90.00
_cell.angle_gamma   90.00
#
_symmetry.space_group_name_H-M   'P 1'
#
loop_
_entity.id
_entity.type
_entity.pdbx_description
1 polymer ?
#
loop_
_entity_poly.entity_id
_entity_poly.type
_entity_poly.pdbx_seq_one_letter_code
_entity_poly.pdbx_strand_id
1 'polypeptide(L)'
;MQTVGIIPSPGIAHQHAKNIIPNVKQLLSKRTKHNRWNFEIKVDLMIGSAEDVHESVEKAAQIKEAHQWDYVVCLTDLPSISDNKVVVSDFNSDKHVAMLSLPSLGFIDLKRKLVKTMTSLIEQLYYNQPKNKNAPHPFVRVKAVE
;
A
#
# COMPACT_ATOMS: atom_id res chain seq x y z
N MET A 1 -13.29 -12.63 6.21
CA MET A 1 -12.91 -11.94 4.96
C MET A 1 -12.15 -10.68 5.30
N GLN A 2 -11.05 -10.45 4.61
CA GLN A 2 -10.25 -9.23 4.79
C GLN A 2 -10.56 -8.26 3.67
N THR A 3 -10.73 -6.99 4.00
CA THR A 3 -10.99 -5.94 3.02
C THR A 3 -9.82 -4.97 2.95
N VAL A 4 -9.30 -4.78 1.75
CA VAL A 4 -8.21 -3.85 1.48
C VAL A 4 -8.75 -2.68 0.67
N GLY A 5 -8.58 -1.48 1.18
CA GLY A 5 -8.86 -0.28 0.40
C GLY A 5 -7.61 0.16 -0.32
N ILE A 6 -7.72 0.50 -1.57
CA ILE A 6 -6.64 1.10 -2.35
C ILE A 6 -7.03 2.54 -2.62
N ILE A 7 -6.15 3.47 -2.25
CA ILE A 7 -6.37 4.89 -2.49
C ILE A 7 -5.31 5.36 -3.50
N PRO A 8 -5.63 5.27 -4.80
CA PRO A 8 -4.70 5.76 -5.82
C PRO A 8 -4.85 7.26 -6.03
N SER A 9 -3.76 7.91 -6.42
CA SER A 9 -3.87 9.24 -7.00
C SER A 9 -4.61 9.15 -8.34
N PRO A 10 -5.25 10.25 -8.79
CA PRO A 10 -6.00 10.21 -10.05
C PRO A 10 -5.11 9.93 -11.26
N GLY A 11 -5.68 9.34 -12.29
CA GLY A 11 -4.99 9.08 -13.54
C GLY A 11 -4.34 7.72 -13.61
N ILE A 12 -3.03 7.70 -13.88
CA ILE A 12 -2.29 6.45 -14.15
C ILE A 12 -2.33 5.50 -12.94
N ALA A 13 -2.13 6.04 -11.74
CA ALA A 13 -2.16 5.20 -10.54
C ALA A 13 -3.52 4.51 -10.37
N HIS A 14 -4.60 5.22 -10.66
CA HIS A 14 -5.94 4.67 -10.58
C HIS A 14 -6.15 3.53 -11.57
N GLN A 15 -5.67 3.72 -12.81
CA GLN A 15 -5.77 2.68 -13.85
C GLN A 15 -4.97 1.43 -13.48
N HIS A 16 -3.76 1.62 -12.98
CA HIS A 16 -2.94 0.49 -12.53
C HIS A 16 -3.58 -0.26 -11.36
N ALA A 17 -4.15 0.48 -10.41
CA ALA A 17 -4.84 -0.15 -9.28
C ALA A 17 -5.94 -1.09 -9.75
N LYS A 18 -6.77 -0.65 -10.69
CA LYS A 18 -7.84 -1.49 -11.24
C LYS A 18 -7.29 -2.74 -11.92
N ASN A 19 -6.19 -2.59 -12.67
CA ASN A 19 -5.66 -3.67 -13.50
C ASN A 19 -5.01 -4.78 -12.67
N ILE A 20 -4.48 -4.47 -11.49
CA ILE A 20 -3.73 -5.44 -10.69
C ILE A 20 -4.56 -6.19 -9.66
N ILE A 21 -5.76 -5.72 -9.34
CA ILE A 21 -6.57 -6.30 -8.28
C ILE A 21 -6.78 -7.81 -8.44
N PRO A 22 -7.18 -8.34 -9.61
CA PRO A 22 -7.38 -9.78 -9.73
C PRO A 22 -6.12 -10.58 -9.44
N ASN A 23 -4.97 -10.09 -9.90
CA ASN A 23 -3.69 -10.77 -9.69
C ASN A 23 -3.26 -10.75 -8.23
N VAL A 24 -3.38 -9.59 -7.58
CA VAL A 24 -3.04 -9.45 -6.16
C VAL A 24 -3.95 -10.32 -5.30
N LYS A 25 -5.23 -10.31 -5.60
CA LYS A 25 -6.22 -11.10 -4.88
C LYS A 25 -5.89 -12.60 -4.94
N GLN A 26 -5.53 -13.08 -6.11
CA GLN A 26 -5.17 -14.48 -6.30
C GLN A 26 -3.91 -14.85 -5.51
N LEU A 27 -2.88 -14.02 -5.58
CA LEU A 27 -1.64 -14.29 -4.84
C LEU A 27 -1.85 -14.23 -3.34
N LEU A 28 -2.61 -13.26 -2.85
CA LEU A 28 -2.90 -13.16 -1.42
C LEU A 28 -3.66 -14.38 -0.91
N SER A 29 -4.63 -14.85 -1.68
CA SER A 29 -5.38 -16.04 -1.31
C SER A 29 -4.46 -17.23 -1.12
N LYS A 30 -3.50 -17.41 -2.05
CA LYS A 30 -2.54 -18.53 -1.94
C LYS A 30 -1.60 -18.37 -0.76
N ARG A 31 -1.13 -17.15 -0.51
CA ARG A 31 -0.13 -16.90 0.53
C ARG A 31 -0.71 -16.83 1.93
N THR A 32 -2.00 -16.64 2.06
CA THR A 32 -2.68 -16.51 3.35
C THR A 32 -3.63 -17.67 3.65
N LYS A 33 -3.26 -18.87 3.22
CA LYS A 33 -4.00 -20.10 3.50
C LYS A 33 -5.45 -20.05 3.02
N HIS A 34 -5.63 -19.52 1.81
CA HIS A 34 -6.93 -19.40 1.15
C HIS A 34 -7.92 -18.48 1.86
N ASN A 35 -7.43 -17.50 2.61
CA ASN A 35 -8.28 -16.44 3.11
C ASN A 35 -8.96 -15.69 1.97
N ARG A 36 -10.16 -15.20 2.23
CA ARG A 36 -10.89 -14.41 1.25
C ARG A 36 -10.49 -12.95 1.37
N TRP A 37 -10.21 -12.33 0.24
CA TRP A 37 -9.80 -10.94 0.15
C TRP A 37 -10.78 -10.17 -0.70
N ASN A 38 -11.16 -9.01 -0.22
CA ASN A 38 -12.01 -8.06 -0.94
C ASN A 38 -11.25 -6.75 -1.13
N PHE A 39 -11.41 -6.14 -2.29
CA PHE A 39 -10.71 -4.89 -2.62
C PHE A 39 -11.71 -3.81 -3.00
N GLU A 40 -11.50 -2.61 -2.45
CA GLU A 40 -12.26 -1.43 -2.82
C GLU A 40 -11.28 -0.34 -3.21
N ILE A 41 -11.68 0.53 -4.13
CA ILE A 41 -10.85 1.63 -4.61
C ILE A 41 -11.55 2.95 -4.31
N LYS A 42 -10.82 3.89 -3.72
CA LYS A 42 -11.29 5.24 -3.53
C LYS A 42 -10.19 6.21 -3.96
N VAL A 43 -10.44 7.00 -5.00
CA VAL A 43 -9.48 7.99 -5.47
C VAL A 43 -9.49 9.19 -4.52
N ASP A 44 -8.30 9.67 -4.12
CA ASP A 44 -8.18 10.84 -3.27
C ASP A 44 -7.01 11.69 -3.76
N LEU A 45 -7.31 12.97 -4.02
CA LEU A 45 -6.34 13.93 -4.53
C LEU A 45 -5.28 14.32 -3.50
N MET A 46 -5.64 14.28 -2.23
CA MET A 46 -4.76 14.82 -1.18
C MET A 46 -3.68 13.86 -0.73
N ILE A 47 -3.89 12.57 -0.91
CA ILE A 47 -2.97 11.55 -0.39
C ILE A 47 -1.62 11.62 -1.11
N GLY A 48 -1.61 11.78 -2.42
CA GLY A 48 -0.37 11.80 -3.18
C GLY A 48 0.38 13.13 -3.14
N SER A 49 -0.28 14.20 -2.70
CA SER A 49 0.30 15.55 -2.69
C SER A 49 0.75 16.01 -1.31
N ALA A 50 0.52 15.22 -0.26
CA ALA A 50 0.94 15.59 1.08
C ALA A 50 2.46 15.62 1.16
N GLU A 51 3.00 16.71 1.71
CA GLU A 51 4.44 16.86 1.87
C GLU A 51 4.98 15.94 2.97
N ASP A 52 4.13 15.59 3.92
CA ASP A 52 4.49 14.77 5.07
C ASP A 52 3.83 13.40 4.96
N VAL A 53 4.64 12.35 5.03
CA VAL A 53 4.17 10.97 5.04
C VAL A 53 3.20 10.73 6.21
N HIS A 54 3.48 11.32 7.38
CA HIS A 54 2.61 11.15 8.54
C HIS A 54 1.21 11.71 8.29
N GLU A 55 1.11 12.83 7.61
CA GLU A 55 -0.17 13.43 7.26
C GLU A 55 -0.96 12.53 6.33
N SER A 56 -0.30 11.96 5.33
CA SER A 56 -0.92 11.03 4.41
C SER A 56 -1.39 9.76 5.12
N VAL A 57 -0.57 9.24 6.03
CA VAL A 57 -0.92 8.04 6.82
C VAL A 57 -2.13 8.30 7.69
N GLU A 58 -2.18 9.45 8.37
CA GLU A 58 -3.32 9.81 9.22
C GLU A 58 -4.61 9.90 8.40
N LYS A 59 -4.53 10.56 7.25
CA LYS A 59 -5.70 10.70 6.39
C LYS A 59 -6.15 9.35 5.85
N ALA A 60 -5.21 8.51 5.42
CA ALA A 60 -5.54 7.18 4.94
C ALA A 60 -6.17 6.33 6.03
N ALA A 61 -5.67 6.43 7.26
CA ALA A 61 -6.24 5.72 8.38
C ALA A 61 -7.68 6.17 8.67
N GLN A 62 -7.96 7.46 8.56
CA GLN A 62 -9.32 7.98 8.74
C GLN A 62 -10.27 7.44 7.67
N ILE A 63 -9.83 7.40 6.42
CA ILE A 63 -10.63 6.85 5.33
C ILE A 63 -10.87 5.36 5.54
N LYS A 64 -9.85 4.63 5.98
CA LYS A 64 -9.94 3.21 6.29
C LYS A 64 -11.03 2.96 7.35
N GLU A 65 -11.01 3.74 8.43
CA GLU A 65 -12.00 3.60 9.50
C GLU A 65 -13.40 3.93 9.00
N ALA A 66 -13.54 5.00 8.22
CA ALA A 66 -14.86 5.42 7.70
C ALA A 66 -15.48 4.35 6.79
N HIS A 67 -14.67 3.62 6.04
CA HIS A 67 -15.14 2.58 5.13
C HIS A 67 -15.09 1.18 5.73
N GLN A 68 -14.61 1.06 6.96
CA GLN A 68 -14.49 -0.23 7.65
C GLN A 68 -13.57 -1.21 6.91
N TRP A 69 -12.49 -0.69 6.32
CA TRP A 69 -11.46 -1.50 5.69
C TRP A 69 -10.52 -2.05 6.76
N ASP A 70 -10.01 -3.24 6.54
CA ASP A 70 -9.00 -3.85 7.42
C ASP A 70 -7.62 -3.27 7.18
N TYR A 71 -7.30 -2.98 5.93
CA TYR A 71 -6.02 -2.43 5.50
C TYR A 71 -6.24 -1.39 4.43
N VAL A 72 -5.28 -0.48 4.28
CA VAL A 72 -5.31 0.50 3.20
C VAL A 72 -3.93 0.64 2.58
N VAL A 73 -3.88 0.68 1.26
CA VAL A 73 -2.65 0.95 0.51
C VAL A 73 -2.89 2.19 -0.34
N CYS A 74 -2.04 3.18 -0.14
CA CYS A 74 -2.06 4.39 -0.96
C CYS A 74 -1.08 4.21 -2.11
N LEU A 75 -1.52 4.51 -3.32
CA LEU A 75 -0.70 4.37 -4.52
C LEU A 75 -0.56 5.73 -5.17
N THR A 76 0.67 6.25 -5.21
CA THR A 76 0.93 7.57 -5.76
C THR A 76 1.76 7.48 -7.03
N ASP A 77 1.57 8.45 -7.93
CA ASP A 77 2.43 8.62 -9.09
C ASP A 77 3.60 9.59 -8.83
N LEU A 78 3.73 10.08 -7.59
CA LEU A 78 4.83 10.94 -7.20
C LEU A 78 5.97 10.13 -6.58
N PRO A 79 7.24 10.52 -6.81
CA PRO A 79 8.35 9.85 -6.15
C PRO A 79 8.28 10.03 -4.65
N SER A 80 8.61 8.97 -3.91
CA SER A 80 8.72 9.03 -2.46
C SER A 80 10.18 9.11 -2.08
N ILE A 81 10.58 10.20 -1.41
CA ILE A 81 11.96 10.43 -1.02
C ILE A 81 12.01 10.55 0.50
N SER A 82 12.91 9.79 1.12
CA SER A 82 13.15 9.88 2.54
C SER A 82 14.64 9.75 2.81
N ASP A 83 15.18 10.67 3.61
CA ASP A 83 16.62 10.72 3.94
C ASP A 83 17.49 10.73 2.69
N ASN A 84 17.08 11.50 1.67
CA ASN A 84 17.75 11.61 0.37
C ASN A 84 17.80 10.32 -0.43
N LYS A 85 16.97 9.35 -0.08
CA LYS A 85 16.85 8.08 -0.81
C LYS A 85 15.45 7.93 -1.37
N VAL A 86 15.36 7.44 -2.60
CA VAL A 86 14.08 7.08 -3.21
C VAL A 86 13.63 5.76 -2.58
N VAL A 87 12.41 5.74 -2.03
CA VAL A 87 11.86 4.53 -1.44
C VAL A 87 10.66 4.05 -2.24
N VAL A 88 10.52 2.74 -2.33
CA VAL A 88 9.40 2.13 -3.04
C VAL A 88 8.12 2.27 -2.22
N SER A 89 8.22 2.03 -0.93
CA SER A 89 7.05 2.03 -0.07
C SER A 89 7.42 2.27 1.38
N ASP A 90 6.45 2.80 2.11
CA ASP A 90 6.45 2.89 3.56
C ASP A 90 5.19 2.22 4.07
N PHE A 91 5.25 1.63 5.26
CA PHE A 91 4.02 1.18 5.89
C PHE A 91 4.03 1.40 7.39
N ASN A 92 2.84 1.59 7.93
CA ASN A 92 2.61 1.72 9.37
C ASN A 92 1.78 0.53 9.82
N SER A 93 2.41 -0.41 10.52
CA SER A 93 1.76 -1.65 10.93
C SER A 93 0.68 -1.42 11.99
N ASP A 94 0.84 -0.41 12.85
CA ASP A 94 -0.15 -0.11 13.89
C ASP A 94 -1.46 0.37 13.31
N LYS A 95 -1.39 1.14 12.23
CA LYS A 95 -2.59 1.71 11.58
C LYS A 95 -3.04 0.90 10.38
N HIS A 96 -2.30 -0.13 10.01
CA HIS A 96 -2.56 -0.99 8.84
C HIS A 96 -2.60 -0.17 7.54
N VAL A 97 -1.65 0.76 7.41
CA VAL A 97 -1.54 1.65 6.25
C VAL A 97 -0.21 1.41 5.54
N ALA A 98 -0.24 1.31 4.24
CA ALA A 98 0.96 1.27 3.41
C ALA A 98 0.91 2.34 2.35
N MET A 99 2.08 2.88 2.00
CA MET A 99 2.26 3.89 0.95
C MET A 99 3.18 3.32 -0.12
N LEU A 100 2.76 3.39 -1.38
CA LEU A 100 3.54 2.82 -2.49
C LEU A 100 3.67 3.87 -3.59
N SER A 101 4.91 4.07 -4.06
CA SER A 101 5.22 5.02 -5.12
C SER A 101 5.47 4.29 -6.44
N LEU A 102 4.64 4.53 -7.44
CA LEU A 102 4.79 3.92 -8.77
C LEU A 102 6.13 4.26 -9.45
N PRO A 103 6.57 5.54 -9.47
CA PRO A 103 7.82 5.88 -10.16
C PRO A 103 9.03 5.11 -9.63
N SER A 104 9.01 4.73 -8.35
CA SER A 104 10.11 4.01 -7.74
C SER A 104 10.26 2.58 -8.25
N LEU A 105 9.24 2.04 -8.91
CA LEU A 105 9.28 0.70 -9.50
C LEU A 105 9.92 0.67 -10.90
N GLY A 106 10.07 1.83 -11.54
CA GLY A 106 10.58 1.93 -12.89
C GLY A 106 9.55 1.59 -13.94
N PHE A 107 9.97 1.57 -15.22
CA PHE A 107 9.05 1.35 -16.34
C PHE A 107 9.03 -0.08 -16.85
N ILE A 108 10.08 -0.85 -16.58
CA ILE A 108 10.19 -2.21 -17.10
C ILE A 108 9.41 -3.16 -16.21
N ASP A 109 8.53 -3.96 -16.81
CA ASP A 109 7.69 -4.92 -16.10
C ASP A 109 6.90 -4.30 -14.94
N LEU A 110 6.39 -3.10 -15.16
CA LEU A 110 5.73 -2.35 -14.09
C LEU A 110 4.57 -3.13 -13.47
N LYS A 111 3.71 -3.72 -14.29
CA LYS A 111 2.56 -4.46 -13.76
C LYS A 111 2.99 -5.60 -12.85
N ARG A 112 3.97 -6.39 -13.28
CA ARG A 112 4.49 -7.52 -12.51
C ARG A 112 5.10 -7.06 -11.19
N LYS A 113 5.92 -6.00 -11.24
CA LYS A 113 6.54 -5.43 -10.03
C LYS A 113 5.49 -4.88 -9.08
N LEU A 114 4.48 -4.21 -9.63
CA LEU A 114 3.42 -3.63 -8.82
C LEU A 114 2.60 -4.72 -8.12
N VAL A 115 2.26 -5.79 -8.85
CA VAL A 115 1.54 -6.91 -8.25
C VAL A 115 2.36 -7.54 -7.12
N LYS A 116 3.65 -7.79 -7.35
CA LYS A 116 4.51 -8.39 -6.34
C LYS A 116 4.66 -7.48 -5.11
N THR A 117 4.92 -6.21 -5.33
CA THR A 117 5.13 -5.26 -4.24
C THR A 117 3.85 -5.05 -3.44
N MET A 118 2.73 -4.85 -4.11
CA MET A 118 1.44 -4.68 -3.46
C MET A 118 1.08 -5.91 -2.63
N THR A 119 1.26 -7.09 -3.20
CA THR A 119 0.99 -8.34 -2.49
C THR A 119 1.86 -8.47 -1.24
N SER A 120 3.15 -8.17 -1.37
CA SER A 120 4.08 -8.24 -0.23
C SER A 120 3.71 -7.25 0.86
N LEU A 121 3.32 -6.04 0.50
CA LEU A 121 2.93 -5.03 1.49
C LEU A 121 1.69 -5.46 2.27
N ILE A 122 0.67 -5.92 1.55
CA ILE A 122 -0.56 -6.37 2.20
C ILE A 122 -0.29 -7.59 3.07
N GLU A 123 0.52 -8.52 2.58
CA GLU A 123 0.90 -9.70 3.36
C GLU A 123 1.62 -9.30 4.65
N GLN A 124 2.53 -8.35 4.58
CA GLN A 124 3.23 -7.83 5.76
C GLN A 124 2.25 -7.19 6.74
N LEU A 125 1.31 -6.39 6.26
CA LEU A 125 0.29 -5.80 7.12
C LEU A 125 -0.57 -6.88 7.78
N TYR A 126 -0.87 -7.93 7.05
CA TYR A 126 -1.69 -9.03 7.56
C TYR A 126 -0.97 -9.82 8.66
N TYR A 127 0.32 -10.13 8.46
CA TYR A 127 1.08 -10.92 9.44
C TYR A 127 1.64 -10.09 10.58
N ASN A 128 1.89 -8.80 10.38
CA ASN A 128 2.39 -7.91 11.43
C ASN A 128 1.22 -7.27 12.18
N GLN A 129 0.47 -8.12 12.88
CA GLN A 129 -0.65 -7.67 13.69
C GLN A 129 -0.13 -6.87 14.90
N PRO A 130 -0.94 -5.92 15.45
CA PRO A 130 -0.52 -5.09 16.58
C PRO A 130 -0.15 -5.85 17.85
N LYS A 131 -0.30 -7.16 17.86
CA LYS A 131 0.08 -8.00 18.99
C LYS A 131 1.58 -8.19 19.11
N ASN A 132 2.37 -7.79 18.09
CA ASN A 132 3.81 -7.91 18.17
C ASN A 132 4.38 -6.66 18.85
N LYS A 133 4.47 -6.72 20.18
CA LYS A 133 4.96 -5.63 21.01
C LYS A 133 6.43 -5.30 20.76
N ASN A 134 7.11 -6.06 19.92
CA ASN A 134 8.54 -5.92 19.65
C ASN A 134 8.83 -5.27 18.29
N ALA A 135 7.83 -4.74 17.61
CA ALA A 135 8.09 -3.97 16.39
C ALA A 135 8.72 -2.63 16.79
N PRO A 136 10.02 -2.42 16.54
CA PRO A 136 10.72 -1.25 17.08
C PRO A 136 10.31 0.08 16.45
N HIS A 137 9.66 0.05 15.29
CA HIS A 137 9.27 1.27 14.57
C HIS A 137 7.89 1.13 13.97
N PRO A 138 7.06 2.22 14.04
CA PRO A 138 5.75 2.21 13.38
C PRO A 138 5.83 2.26 11.86
N PHE A 139 7.00 2.60 11.31
CA PHE A 139 7.22 2.64 9.86
C PHE A 139 8.34 1.69 9.48
N VAL A 140 8.08 0.86 8.48
CA VAL A 140 9.10 0.05 7.84
C VAL A 140 9.23 0.52 6.40
N ARG A 141 10.45 0.79 5.96
CA ARG A 141 10.72 1.28 4.61
C ARG A 141 11.33 0.17 3.78
N VAL A 142 10.73 -0.04 2.61
CA VAL A 142 11.27 -0.97 1.64
C VAL A 142 12.17 -0.17 0.70
N LYS A 143 13.43 -0.60 0.54
CA LYS A 143 14.36 0.06 -0.34
C LYS A 143 13.85 0.07 -1.76
N ALA A 144 14.18 1.15 -2.50
CA ALA A 144 13.87 1.21 -3.91
C ALA A 144 14.49 0.03 -4.65
N VAL A 145 13.77 -0.46 -5.64
CA VAL A 145 14.28 -1.51 -6.52
C VAL A 145 15.27 -0.84 -7.47
N GLU A 146 16.50 -1.25 -7.40
CA GLU A 146 17.54 -0.79 -8.31
C GLU A 146 17.40 -1.46 -9.68
#